data_f489a9e4e6d549bdb4049b4e22beefd8
#
_entry.id   f489a9e4e6d549bdb4049b4e22beefd8
#
_cell.length_a   1.000
_cell.length_b   1.000
_cell.length_c   1.000
_cell.angle_alpha   90.00
_cell.angle_beta   90.00
_cell.angle_gamma   90.00
#
_symmetry.space_group_name_H-M   'P 1'
#
loop_
_entity.id
_entity.type
_entity.pdbx_description
1 polymer ?
#
loop_
_entity_poly.entity_id
_entity_poly.type
_entity_poly.pdbx_seq_one_letter_code
_entity_poly.pdbx_strand_id
1 'polypeptide(L)' 'TAITWDQAIPGDLVFYPGDTHVGIVGGRDENGDLLIIHCTYSKNNVVITGKSGFTSIARPNYYSE' A
#
# COMPACT_ATOMS: atom_id res chain seq x y z
N THR A 1 -12.16 -3.91 4.05
CA THR A 1 -12.79 -2.68 4.51
C THR A 1 -12.02 -1.47 3.98
N ALA A 2 -12.74 -0.53 3.42
CA ALA A 2 -12.13 0.70 2.89
C ALA A 2 -11.74 1.61 4.06
N ILE A 3 -10.60 2.24 3.94
CA ILE A 3 -10.07 3.16 4.94
C ILE A 3 -9.51 4.39 4.23
N THR A 4 -9.17 5.41 4.98
CA THR A 4 -8.51 6.58 4.41
C THR A 4 -6.99 6.42 4.46
N TRP A 5 -6.28 7.22 3.67
CA TRP A 5 -4.83 7.20 3.67
C TRP A 5 -4.24 7.55 5.05
N ASP A 6 -4.91 8.45 5.78
CA ASP A 6 -4.47 8.84 7.12
C ASP A 6 -4.60 7.71 8.14
N GLN A 7 -5.49 6.77 7.88
CA GLN A 7 -5.74 5.63 8.77
C GLN A 7 -4.84 4.44 8.46
N ALA A 8 -4.06 4.50 7.40
CA ALA A 8 -3.24 3.38 6.94
C ALA A 8 -2.23 2.96 8.00
N ILE A 9 -2.12 1.66 8.20
CA ILE A 9 -1.14 1.04 9.10
C ILE A 9 -0.42 -0.07 8.35
N PRO A 10 0.75 -0.53 8.82
CA PRO A 10 1.44 -1.63 8.17
C PRO A 10 0.54 -2.85 7.99
N GLY A 11 0.58 -3.45 6.82
CA GLY A 11 -0.25 -4.60 6.47
C GLY A 11 -1.48 -4.26 5.65
N ASP A 12 -1.86 -2.99 5.55
CA ASP A 12 -2.96 -2.59 4.68
C ASP A 12 -2.55 -2.74 3.21
N LEU A 13 -3.53 -2.93 2.33
CA LEU A 13 -3.28 -3.11 0.90
C LEU A 13 -3.65 -1.85 0.14
N VAL A 14 -2.86 -1.53 -0.88
CA VAL A 14 -3.08 -0.39 -1.76
C VAL A 14 -3.15 -0.89 -3.21
N PHE A 15 -3.92 -0.21 -4.04
CA PHE A 15 -4.25 -0.66 -5.40
C PHE A 15 -4.10 0.46 -6.41
N TYR A 16 -3.64 0.10 -7.61
CA TYR A 16 -3.70 0.97 -8.78
C TYR A 16 -5.12 0.98 -9.35
N PRO A 17 -5.45 1.94 -10.20
CA PRO A 17 -6.75 1.95 -10.88
C PRO A 17 -7.00 0.61 -11.59
N GLY A 18 -8.23 0.10 -11.46
CA GLY A 18 -8.59 -1.17 -12.08
C GLY A 18 -7.96 -2.39 -11.44
N ASP A 19 -7.36 -2.23 -10.27
CA ASP A 19 -6.70 -3.31 -9.53
C ASP A 19 -5.60 -3.99 -10.34
N THR A 20 -4.92 -3.22 -11.19
CA THR A 20 -3.87 -3.76 -12.06
C THR A 20 -2.56 -4.00 -11.30
N HIS A 21 -2.43 -3.49 -10.10
CA HIS A 21 -1.23 -3.64 -9.29
C HIS A 21 -1.60 -3.44 -7.83
N VAL A 22 -0.94 -4.18 -6.95
CA VAL A 22 -1.20 -4.10 -5.51
C VAL A 22 0.11 -3.94 -4.76
N GLY A 23 0.06 -3.17 -3.68
CA GLY A 23 1.18 -3.04 -2.76
C GLY A 23 0.71 -3.21 -1.33
N ILE A 24 1.65 -3.29 -0.42
CA ILE A 24 1.39 -3.44 1.02
C ILE A 24 2.01 -2.27 1.73
N VAL A 25 1.25 -1.65 2.64
CA VAL A 25 1.79 -0.57 3.47
C VAL A 25 2.84 -1.16 4.41
N GLY A 26 4.06 -0.65 4.36
CA GLY A 26 5.16 -1.08 5.21
C GLY A 26 5.41 -0.16 6.40
N GLY A 27 4.81 1.01 6.42
CA GLY A 27 4.99 1.99 7.48
C GLY A 27 4.93 3.40 6.94
N ARG A 28 5.53 4.33 7.67
CA ARG A 28 5.65 5.73 7.25
C ARG A 28 7.08 6.19 7.43
N ASP A 29 7.48 7.15 6.63
CA ASP A 29 8.81 7.75 6.80
C ASP A 29 8.75 8.85 7.88
N GLU A 30 9.86 9.52 8.09
CA GLU A 30 9.96 10.56 9.12
C GLU A 30 9.08 11.78 8.82
N ASN A 31 8.64 11.95 7.58
CA ASN A 31 7.71 13.03 7.20
C ASN A 31 6.25 12.61 7.33
N GLY A 32 5.98 11.36 7.71
CA GLY A 32 4.63 10.83 7.81
C GLY A 32 4.07 10.29 6.50
N ASP A 33 4.88 10.22 5.45
CA ASP A 33 4.45 9.69 4.16
C ASP A 33 4.49 8.17 4.17
N LEU A 34 3.50 7.55 3.50
CA LEU A 34 3.40 6.10 3.45
C LEU A 34 4.54 5.50 2.64
N LEU A 35 5.05 4.38 3.13
CA LEU A 35 6.01 3.55 2.41
C LEU A 35 5.28 2.30 1.95
N ILE A 36 5.33 2.02 0.66
CA ILE A 36 4.60 0.93 0.02
C ILE A 36 5.60 -0.10 -0.51
N ILE A 37 5.41 -1.35 -0.13
CA ILE A 37 6.24 -2.47 -0.60
C ILE A 37 5.49 -3.16 -1.72
N HIS A 38 6.09 -3.25 -2.90
CA HIS A 38 5.45 -3.90 -4.03
C HIS A 38 6.48 -4.41 -5.03
N CYS A 39 6.04 -5.31 -5.92
CA CYS A 39 6.85 -5.81 -7.01
C CYS A 39 6.58 -5.01 -8.27
N THR A 40 7.62 -4.76 -9.05
CA THR A 40 7.46 -4.10 -10.35
C THR A 40 7.93 -5.05 -11.44
N TYR A 41 7.19 -5.07 -12.55
CA TYR A 41 7.57 -5.88 -13.71
C TYR A 41 8.85 -5.35 -14.36
N SER A 42 8.95 -4.03 -14.47
CA SER A 42 10.08 -3.41 -15.15
C SER A 42 11.41 -3.69 -14.47
N LYS A 43 11.39 -3.84 -13.15
CA LYS A 43 12.60 -4.10 -12.38
C LYS A 43 12.71 -5.55 -11.93
N ASN A 44 11.65 -6.31 -12.11
CA ASN A 44 11.57 -7.71 -11.67
C ASN A 44 12.08 -7.86 -10.22
N ASN A 45 11.62 -6.98 -9.36
CA ASN A 45 12.14 -6.87 -8.02
C ASN A 45 11.11 -6.27 -7.08
N VAL A 46 11.30 -6.52 -5.79
CA VAL A 46 10.51 -5.87 -4.74
C VAL A 46 11.12 -4.50 -4.47
N VAL A 47 10.29 -3.48 -4.46
CA VAL A 47 10.74 -2.10 -4.22
C VAL A 47 9.88 -1.47 -3.15
N ILE A 48 10.42 -0.43 -2.52
CA ILE A 48 9.70 0.40 -1.55
C ILE A 48 9.58 1.79 -2.16
N THR A 49 8.33 2.25 -2.32
CA THR A 49 8.04 3.56 -2.90
C THR A 49 7.02 4.28 -2.04
N GLY A 50 6.68 5.52 -2.41
CA GLY A 50 5.55 6.22 -1.80
C GLY A 50 4.23 5.74 -2.38
N LYS A 51 3.14 6.41 -1.99
CA LYS A 51 1.79 6.01 -2.43
C LYS A 51 1.44 6.50 -3.83
N SER A 52 2.33 7.19 -4.51
CA SER A 52 2.08 7.74 -5.84
C SER A 52 1.68 6.64 -6.81
N GLY A 53 0.60 6.85 -7.57
CA GLY A 53 0.06 5.83 -8.48
C GLY A 53 -0.98 4.92 -7.85
N PHE A 54 -0.99 4.75 -6.55
CA PHE A 54 -2.00 3.97 -5.84
C PHE A 54 -3.20 4.87 -5.55
N THR A 55 -4.40 4.42 -5.92
CA THR A 55 -5.60 5.24 -5.86
C THR A 55 -6.61 4.75 -4.84
N SER A 56 -6.47 3.55 -4.33
CA SER A 56 -7.37 3.03 -3.30
C SER A 56 -6.60 2.22 -2.27
N ILE A 57 -7.20 2.07 -1.10
CA ILE A 57 -6.60 1.39 0.03
C ILE A 57 -7.69 0.62 0.77
N ALA A 58 -7.35 -0.55 1.27
CA ALA A 58 -8.28 -1.37 2.02
C ALA A 58 -7.55 -2.12 3.14
N ARG A 59 -8.28 -2.44 4.19
CA ARG A 59 -7.73 -3.22 5.30
C ARG A 59 -8.25 -4.64 5.21
N PRO A 60 -7.34 -5.63 5.07
CA PRO A 60 -7.74 -7.02 5.04
C PRO A 60 -8.30 -7.47 6.39
N ASN A 61 -9.01 -8.58 6.36
CA ASN A 61 -9.69 -9.12 7.53
C ASN A 61 -8.79 -9.95 8.45
N TYR A 62 -7.49 -9.91 8.28
CA TYR A 62 -6.65 -10.73 9.17
C TYR A 62 -6.59 -10.19 10.59
N TYR A 63 -7.05 -8.97 10.82
CA TYR A 63 -7.07 -8.41 12.17
C TYR A 63 -8.40 -8.62 12.88
N SER A 64 -9.38 -9.21 12.20
CA SER A 64 -10.67 -9.45 12.85
C SER A 64 -10.59 -10.66 13.75
N GLU A 65 -11.33 -10.58 14.82
CA GLU A 65 -11.41 -11.65 15.82
C GLU A 65 -12.51 -12.65 15.48
#